data_7d19889a9e1d6ea6321be9213191af80
#
_entry.id   7d19889a9e1d6ea6321be9213191af80
#
_cell.length_a   1.000
_cell.length_b   1.000
_cell.length_c   1.000
_cell.angle_alpha   90.00
_cell.angle_beta   90.00
_cell.angle_gamma   90.00
#
_symmetry.space_group_name_H-M   'P 1'
#
loop_
_entity.id
_entity.type
_entity.pdbx_description
1 polymer ?
#
loop_
_entity_poly.entity_id
_entity_poly.type
_entity_poly.pdbx_seq_one_letter_code
_entity_poly.pdbx_strand_id
1 'polypeptide(L)'
;MPLGDLDANQRRILVFTSAAHFLTHFFVLVFPALVMPISRSLSLEPARVIPLSFPMYLCYGILAIPWGYLSDRFGPRWVMGAGMLIAGAGFTAAGLTRSPEQLTVALAVIGVGCSAYHPSGLALLSKGMQGRGRALGINGLWGNFGIAAAPLAAGTLTYALGWNNALLAFGFAGVAVGLLCFAVPFSVGAVDLQRGTVVERGKAVKYFLILCAAMVFSGLMYRGYTIILPTFFEAKLSDFTRFASDAASLSSDADTFAATIIASGVYLVGMVGQLLGGRVADRFELRWAYLAFFTCALPFLLLMSVLEGPLLVLMAGGFVLFSLGMQPIENSLVAVLSPPQWRSVSYGIKFTLVFGA
;
A
#
# COMPACT_ATOMS: atom_id res chain seq x y z
N MET A 1 10.54 -23.82 8.88
CA MET A 1 10.56 -24.57 7.60
C MET A 1 11.32 -23.73 6.58
N PRO A 2 12.42 -24.18 5.98
CA PRO A 2 13.11 -23.47 4.90
C PRO A 2 12.16 -23.27 3.70
N LEU A 3 12.40 -22.28 2.83
CA LEU A 3 11.59 -22.07 1.60
C LEU A 3 11.67 -23.28 0.64
N GLY A 4 12.73 -24.10 0.79
CA GLY A 4 12.92 -25.34 0.04
C GLY A 4 11.91 -26.45 0.36
N ASP A 5 11.26 -26.40 1.52
CA ASP A 5 10.34 -27.45 1.99
C ASP A 5 8.87 -27.20 1.57
N LEU A 6 8.60 -26.10 0.85
CA LEU A 6 7.25 -25.82 0.34
C LEU A 6 6.92 -26.75 -0.82
N ASP A 7 5.74 -27.37 -0.78
CA ASP A 7 5.20 -28.09 -1.92
C ASP A 7 4.87 -27.14 -3.11
N ALA A 8 4.60 -27.72 -4.27
CA ALA A 8 4.35 -26.94 -5.48
C ALA A 8 3.12 -26.01 -5.34
N ASN A 9 2.07 -26.45 -4.62
CA ASN A 9 0.86 -25.65 -4.40
C ASN A 9 1.13 -24.49 -3.44
N GLN A 10 1.81 -24.73 -2.32
CA GLN A 10 2.20 -23.72 -1.36
C GLN A 10 3.11 -22.66 -1.98
N ARG A 11 4.06 -23.09 -2.83
CA ARG A 11 4.95 -22.19 -3.56
C ARG A 11 4.16 -21.28 -4.51
N ARG A 12 3.20 -21.84 -5.26
CA ARG A 12 2.31 -21.06 -6.14
C ARG A 12 1.48 -20.06 -5.33
N ILE A 13 0.86 -20.47 -4.24
CA ILE A 13 0.09 -19.58 -3.35
C ILE A 13 0.97 -18.42 -2.89
N LEU A 14 2.17 -18.69 -2.37
CA LEU A 14 3.07 -17.65 -1.88
C LEU A 14 3.51 -16.68 -2.99
N VAL A 15 3.87 -17.19 -4.17
CA VAL A 15 4.30 -16.37 -5.31
C VAL A 15 3.17 -15.46 -5.80
N PHE A 16 1.98 -16.04 -6.05
CA PHE A 16 0.85 -15.26 -6.58
C PHE A 16 0.32 -14.25 -5.58
N THR A 17 0.22 -14.61 -4.31
CA THR A 17 -0.20 -13.66 -3.27
C THR A 17 0.84 -12.57 -3.06
N SER A 18 2.13 -12.87 -3.12
CA SER A 18 3.19 -11.87 -2.99
C SER A 18 3.24 -10.93 -4.20
N ALA A 19 3.08 -11.44 -5.42
CA ALA A 19 2.99 -10.62 -6.63
C ALA A 19 1.75 -9.70 -6.60
N ALA A 20 0.59 -10.25 -6.21
CA ALA A 20 -0.63 -9.46 -6.08
C ALA A 20 -0.53 -8.41 -4.94
N HIS A 21 0.16 -8.71 -3.82
CA HIS A 21 0.40 -7.76 -2.74
C HIS A 21 1.31 -6.63 -3.18
N PHE A 22 2.42 -6.97 -3.86
CA PHE A 22 3.30 -6.00 -4.46
C PHE A 22 2.52 -5.07 -5.39
N LEU A 23 1.79 -5.62 -6.38
CA LEU A 23 1.05 -4.83 -7.35
C LEU A 23 -0.05 -3.98 -6.70
N THR A 24 -0.75 -4.48 -5.68
CA THR A 24 -1.81 -3.71 -5.01
C THR A 24 -1.25 -2.43 -4.38
N HIS A 25 -0.17 -2.53 -3.60
CA HIS A 25 0.46 -1.36 -3.00
C HIS A 25 1.19 -0.49 -4.02
N PHE A 26 1.82 -1.09 -5.01
CA PHE A 26 2.44 -0.41 -6.13
C PHE A 26 1.40 0.46 -6.86
N PHE A 27 0.29 -0.12 -7.26
CA PHE A 27 -0.76 0.55 -8.02
C PHE A 27 -1.36 1.76 -7.30
N VAL A 28 -1.66 1.65 -6.02
CA VAL A 28 -2.23 2.77 -5.26
C VAL A 28 -1.24 3.91 -5.03
N LEU A 29 0.08 3.68 -5.23
CA LEU A 29 1.13 4.68 -5.06
C LEU A 29 1.77 5.16 -6.37
N VAL A 30 1.35 4.64 -7.52
CA VAL A 30 1.77 5.17 -8.83
C VAL A 30 1.23 6.59 -9.04
N PHE A 31 -0.06 6.83 -8.77
CA PHE A 31 -0.69 8.13 -9.03
C PHE A 31 0.00 9.31 -8.30
N PRO A 32 0.35 9.23 -6.99
CA PRO A 32 1.06 10.30 -6.29
C PRO A 32 2.35 10.74 -6.99
N ALA A 33 3.08 9.80 -7.58
CA ALA A 33 4.32 10.09 -8.32
C ALA A 33 4.07 10.76 -9.69
N LEU A 34 2.84 10.70 -10.18
CA LEU A 34 2.44 11.25 -11.48
C LEU A 34 1.70 12.60 -11.37
N VAL A 35 1.47 13.12 -10.16
CA VAL A 35 0.70 14.36 -9.95
C VAL A 35 1.29 15.51 -10.76
N MET A 36 2.60 15.71 -10.74
CA MET A 36 3.24 16.80 -11.46
C MET A 36 3.24 16.63 -12.99
N PRO A 37 3.59 15.46 -13.55
CA PRO A 37 3.43 15.21 -14.99
C PRO A 37 1.99 15.39 -15.49
N ILE A 38 1.00 14.91 -14.73
CA ILE A 38 -0.43 15.09 -15.06
C ILE A 38 -0.82 16.55 -14.97
N SER A 39 -0.39 17.26 -13.91
CA SER A 39 -0.61 18.70 -13.72
C SER A 39 -0.12 19.51 -14.94
N ARG A 40 1.10 19.27 -15.39
CA ARG A 40 1.67 19.90 -16.57
C ARG A 40 0.88 19.55 -17.84
N SER A 41 0.57 18.27 -18.04
CA SER A 41 -0.12 17.77 -19.24
C SER A 41 -1.55 18.30 -19.37
N LEU A 42 -2.29 18.40 -18.28
CA LEU A 42 -3.67 18.87 -18.25
C LEU A 42 -3.80 20.38 -17.98
N SER A 43 -2.68 21.09 -17.80
CA SER A 43 -2.65 22.53 -17.44
C SER A 43 -3.49 22.82 -16.18
N LEU A 44 -3.41 21.95 -15.18
CA LEU A 44 -4.09 22.06 -13.90
C LEU A 44 -3.07 22.28 -12.77
N GLU A 45 -3.45 23.02 -11.73
CA GLU A 45 -2.64 23.08 -10.52
C GLU A 45 -2.60 21.72 -9.79
N PRO A 46 -1.48 21.34 -9.16
CA PRO A 46 -1.37 20.09 -8.40
C PRO A 46 -2.49 19.91 -7.36
N ALA A 47 -2.93 21.01 -6.74
CA ALA A 47 -4.04 21.02 -5.79
C ALA A 47 -5.38 20.57 -6.40
N ARG A 48 -5.55 20.67 -7.74
CA ARG A 48 -6.72 20.17 -8.46
C ARG A 48 -6.52 18.74 -8.97
N VAL A 49 -5.28 18.31 -9.18
CA VAL A 49 -4.96 16.95 -9.64
C VAL A 49 -5.06 15.93 -8.50
N ILE A 50 -4.54 16.25 -7.31
CA ILE A 50 -4.56 15.35 -6.15
C ILE A 50 -5.96 14.79 -5.84
N PRO A 51 -7.04 15.62 -5.78
CA PRO A 51 -8.40 15.13 -5.50
C PRO A 51 -8.97 14.15 -6.52
N LEU A 52 -8.44 14.08 -7.76
CA LEU A 52 -8.88 13.12 -8.76
C LEU A 52 -8.69 11.66 -8.28
N SER A 53 -7.75 11.44 -7.35
CA SER A 53 -7.51 10.11 -6.77
C SER A 53 -8.45 9.75 -5.61
N PHE A 54 -9.26 10.68 -5.11
CA PHE A 54 -10.15 10.43 -3.98
C PHE A 54 -11.07 9.21 -4.19
N PRO A 55 -11.76 9.04 -5.34
CA PRO A 55 -12.60 7.87 -5.58
C PRO A 55 -11.80 6.56 -5.60
N MET A 56 -10.55 6.56 -6.05
CA MET A 56 -9.67 5.38 -6.00
C MET A 56 -9.46 4.92 -4.56
N TYR A 57 -9.05 5.82 -3.68
CA TYR A 57 -8.77 5.48 -2.29
C TYR A 57 -10.04 5.13 -1.51
N LEU A 58 -11.15 5.82 -1.79
CA LEU A 58 -12.45 5.50 -1.21
C LEU A 58 -12.90 4.08 -1.59
N CYS A 59 -12.86 3.73 -2.88
CA CYS A 59 -13.18 2.38 -3.35
C CYS A 59 -12.22 1.33 -2.76
N TYR A 60 -10.92 1.64 -2.72
CA TYR A 60 -9.91 0.75 -2.14
C TYR A 60 -10.20 0.38 -0.68
N GLY A 61 -10.65 1.34 0.14
CA GLY A 61 -11.00 1.09 1.53
C GLY A 61 -12.35 0.40 1.70
N ILE A 62 -13.43 0.99 1.15
CA ILE A 62 -14.80 0.55 1.42
C ILE A 62 -15.10 -0.83 0.82
N LEU A 63 -14.59 -1.12 -0.38
CA LEU A 63 -14.93 -2.36 -1.10
C LEU A 63 -14.17 -3.60 -0.58
N ALA A 64 -13.26 -3.46 0.38
CA ALA A 64 -12.60 -4.61 1.01
C ALA A 64 -13.61 -5.57 1.68
N ILE A 65 -14.71 -5.05 2.25
CA ILE A 65 -15.74 -5.87 2.90
C ILE A 65 -16.52 -6.71 1.88
N PRO A 66 -17.14 -6.13 0.82
CA PRO A 66 -17.85 -6.93 -0.18
C PRO A 66 -16.93 -7.90 -0.92
N TRP A 67 -15.67 -7.53 -1.20
CA TRP A 67 -14.71 -8.47 -1.78
C TRP A 67 -14.38 -9.65 -0.84
N GLY A 68 -14.35 -9.42 0.46
CA GLY A 68 -14.22 -10.49 1.46
C GLY A 68 -15.37 -11.49 1.38
N TYR A 69 -16.60 -11.01 1.31
CA TYR A 69 -17.79 -11.85 1.12
C TYR A 69 -17.73 -12.65 -0.19
N LEU A 70 -17.37 -11.99 -1.29
CA LEU A 70 -17.21 -12.66 -2.58
C LEU A 70 -16.08 -13.72 -2.55
N SER A 71 -14.98 -13.42 -1.82
CA SER A 71 -13.85 -14.33 -1.63
C SER A 71 -14.28 -15.62 -0.90
N ASP A 72 -15.09 -15.50 0.14
CA ASP A 72 -15.60 -16.67 0.85
C ASP A 72 -16.60 -17.49 0.01
N ARG A 73 -17.36 -16.84 -0.87
CA ARG A 73 -18.37 -17.49 -1.71
C ARG A 73 -17.81 -18.14 -2.98
N PHE A 74 -16.92 -17.44 -3.68
CA PHE A 74 -16.42 -17.86 -5.01
C PHE A 74 -14.99 -18.40 -4.97
N GLY A 75 -14.34 -18.30 -3.81
CA GLY A 75 -12.96 -18.72 -3.62
C GLY A 75 -11.96 -17.59 -3.80
N PRO A 76 -10.98 -17.49 -2.89
CA PRO A 76 -10.08 -16.34 -2.80
C PRO A 76 -9.16 -16.20 -4.03
N ARG A 77 -8.80 -17.28 -4.70
CA ARG A 77 -8.01 -17.24 -5.93
C ARG A 77 -8.72 -16.47 -7.05
N TRP A 78 -9.99 -16.76 -7.29
CA TRP A 78 -10.77 -16.14 -8.35
C TRP A 78 -11.02 -14.69 -8.10
N VAL A 79 -11.30 -14.32 -6.84
CA VAL A 79 -11.52 -12.94 -6.43
C VAL A 79 -10.23 -12.11 -6.54
N MET A 80 -9.10 -12.67 -6.11
CA MET A 80 -7.79 -12.01 -6.26
C MET A 80 -7.45 -11.78 -7.75
N GLY A 81 -7.65 -12.79 -8.59
CA GLY A 81 -7.44 -12.69 -10.04
C GLY A 81 -8.34 -11.64 -10.69
N ALA A 82 -9.63 -11.64 -10.36
CA ALA A 82 -10.58 -10.63 -10.86
C ALA A 82 -10.19 -9.22 -10.42
N GLY A 83 -9.77 -9.04 -9.17
CA GLY A 83 -9.27 -7.76 -8.67
C GLY A 83 -8.08 -7.23 -9.48
N MET A 84 -7.09 -8.10 -9.77
CA MET A 84 -5.93 -7.72 -10.59
C MET A 84 -6.32 -7.37 -12.03
N LEU A 85 -7.26 -8.09 -12.64
CA LEU A 85 -7.79 -7.77 -13.98
C LEU A 85 -8.49 -6.42 -13.99
N ILE A 86 -9.35 -6.14 -13.01
CA ILE A 86 -10.07 -4.87 -12.89
C ILE A 86 -9.07 -3.72 -12.68
N ALA A 87 -8.09 -3.88 -11.78
CA ALA A 87 -7.07 -2.86 -11.56
C ALA A 87 -6.23 -2.61 -12.82
N GLY A 88 -5.80 -3.66 -13.51
CA GLY A 88 -5.05 -3.57 -14.77
C GLY A 88 -5.86 -2.90 -15.88
N ALA A 89 -7.14 -3.24 -16.04
CA ALA A 89 -8.04 -2.56 -16.97
C ALA A 89 -8.22 -1.08 -16.61
N GLY A 90 -8.34 -0.75 -15.31
CA GLY A 90 -8.39 0.62 -14.83
C GLY A 90 -7.13 1.42 -15.19
N PHE A 91 -5.93 0.84 -15.01
CA PHE A 91 -4.67 1.45 -15.44
C PHE A 91 -4.58 1.66 -16.93
N THR A 92 -5.00 0.66 -17.73
CA THR A 92 -5.07 0.79 -19.19
C THR A 92 -6.03 1.91 -19.58
N ALA A 93 -7.21 1.98 -18.97
CA ALA A 93 -8.15 3.06 -19.18
C ALA A 93 -7.54 4.42 -18.81
N ALA A 94 -6.87 4.52 -17.65
CA ALA A 94 -6.22 5.75 -17.20
C ALA A 94 -5.14 6.23 -18.16
N GLY A 95 -4.36 5.32 -18.75
CA GLY A 95 -3.37 5.66 -19.79
C GLY A 95 -3.96 6.16 -21.11
N LEU A 96 -5.24 5.92 -21.35
CA LEU A 96 -5.96 6.38 -22.54
C LEU A 96 -6.76 7.67 -22.30
N THR A 97 -6.80 8.19 -21.07
CA THR A 97 -7.60 9.37 -20.72
C THR A 97 -7.04 10.66 -21.32
N ARG A 98 -7.96 11.60 -21.58
CA ARG A 98 -7.65 12.94 -22.09
C ARG A 98 -8.30 14.06 -21.28
N SER A 99 -9.07 13.71 -20.25
CA SER A 99 -9.70 14.69 -19.35
C SER A 99 -9.59 14.26 -17.89
N PRO A 100 -9.67 15.21 -16.95
CA PRO A 100 -9.65 14.93 -15.50
C PRO A 100 -10.78 13.99 -15.07
N GLU A 101 -11.97 14.11 -15.66
CA GLU A 101 -13.14 13.29 -15.32
C GLU A 101 -12.92 11.83 -15.73
N GLN A 102 -12.41 11.61 -16.96
CA GLN A 102 -12.07 10.27 -17.44
C GLN A 102 -11.01 9.63 -16.53
N LEU A 103 -9.97 10.39 -16.16
CA LEU A 103 -8.92 9.92 -15.26
C LEU A 103 -9.50 9.56 -13.88
N THR A 104 -10.40 10.39 -13.35
CA THR A 104 -11.06 10.13 -12.06
C THR A 104 -11.83 8.80 -12.06
N VAL A 105 -12.60 8.54 -13.12
CA VAL A 105 -13.33 7.26 -13.27
C VAL A 105 -12.38 6.08 -13.39
N ALA A 106 -11.33 6.20 -14.20
CA ALA A 106 -10.33 5.14 -14.35
C ALA A 106 -9.60 4.85 -13.02
N LEU A 107 -9.24 5.88 -12.25
CA LEU A 107 -8.66 5.75 -10.92
C LEU A 107 -9.62 5.05 -9.96
N ALA A 108 -10.93 5.37 -10.00
CA ALA A 108 -11.93 4.63 -9.19
C ALA A 108 -11.94 3.14 -9.52
N VAL A 109 -11.88 2.77 -10.81
CA VAL A 109 -11.81 1.36 -11.26
C VAL A 109 -10.54 0.67 -10.71
N ILE A 110 -9.39 1.36 -10.71
CA ILE A 110 -8.16 0.86 -10.07
C ILE A 110 -8.42 0.54 -8.59
N GLY A 111 -9.05 1.48 -7.87
CA GLY A 111 -9.38 1.30 -6.45
C GLY A 111 -10.28 0.09 -6.20
N VAL A 112 -11.31 -0.10 -7.04
CA VAL A 112 -12.19 -1.29 -7.01
C VAL A 112 -11.38 -2.57 -7.14
N GLY A 113 -10.48 -2.65 -8.10
CA GLY A 113 -9.66 -3.84 -8.33
C GLY A 113 -8.67 -4.10 -7.19
N CYS A 114 -7.94 -3.08 -6.74
CA CYS A 114 -6.94 -3.19 -5.68
C CYS A 114 -7.55 -3.62 -4.34
N SER A 115 -8.79 -3.24 -4.03
CA SER A 115 -9.47 -3.57 -2.78
C SER A 115 -9.71 -5.08 -2.60
N ALA A 116 -9.69 -5.87 -3.67
CA ALA A 116 -9.92 -7.32 -3.63
C ALA A 116 -8.75 -8.10 -2.99
N TYR A 117 -7.52 -7.55 -3.04
CA TYR A 117 -6.35 -8.32 -2.62
C TYR A 117 -6.34 -8.68 -1.14
N HIS A 118 -6.50 -7.71 -0.23
CA HIS A 118 -6.32 -7.97 1.20
C HIS A 118 -7.25 -9.06 1.74
N PRO A 119 -8.56 -9.05 1.48
CA PRO A 119 -9.42 -10.13 1.95
C PRO A 119 -9.11 -11.48 1.28
N SER A 120 -8.83 -11.51 -0.02
CA SER A 120 -8.61 -12.76 -0.74
C SER A 120 -7.19 -13.32 -0.63
N GLY A 121 -6.17 -12.48 -0.76
CA GLY A 121 -4.77 -12.91 -0.67
C GLY A 121 -4.39 -13.40 0.72
N LEU A 122 -4.82 -12.70 1.78
CA LEU A 122 -4.59 -13.14 3.16
C LEU A 122 -5.38 -14.40 3.50
N ALA A 123 -6.59 -14.58 2.94
CA ALA A 123 -7.35 -15.82 3.07
C ALA A 123 -6.63 -17.00 2.41
N LEU A 124 -6.05 -16.80 1.20
CA LEU A 124 -5.24 -17.81 0.52
C LEU A 124 -4.04 -18.24 1.36
N LEU A 125 -3.26 -17.28 1.88
CA LEU A 125 -2.10 -17.55 2.72
C LEU A 125 -2.49 -18.27 4.01
N SER A 126 -3.54 -17.77 4.68
CA SER A 126 -3.99 -18.33 5.96
C SER A 126 -4.51 -19.75 5.85
N LYS A 127 -5.17 -20.09 4.71
CA LYS A 127 -5.78 -21.39 4.47
C LYS A 127 -4.83 -22.36 3.73
N GLY A 128 -3.87 -21.86 2.96
CA GLY A 128 -3.03 -22.68 2.08
C GLY A 128 -1.61 -22.93 2.55
N MET A 129 -1.16 -22.30 3.66
CA MET A 129 0.22 -22.37 4.11
C MET A 129 0.37 -23.06 5.46
N GLN A 130 1.27 -24.04 5.55
CA GLN A 130 1.87 -24.45 6.81
C GLN A 130 2.95 -23.42 7.19
N GLY A 131 3.03 -23.00 8.47
CA GLY A 131 3.98 -21.94 8.87
C GLY A 131 3.54 -20.52 8.46
N ARG A 132 2.29 -20.21 8.73
CA ARG A 132 1.56 -18.97 8.36
C ARG A 132 2.31 -17.69 8.66
N GLY A 133 2.95 -17.56 9.82
CA GLY A 133 3.67 -16.36 10.24
C GLY A 133 4.79 -15.97 9.26
N ARG A 134 5.59 -16.95 8.82
CA ARG A 134 6.65 -16.71 7.85
C ARG A 134 6.11 -16.35 6.47
N ALA A 135 5.06 -17.04 6.02
CA ALA A 135 4.43 -16.75 4.73
C ALA A 135 3.83 -15.33 4.69
N LEU A 136 3.16 -14.92 5.77
CA LEU A 136 2.64 -13.57 5.94
C LEU A 136 3.77 -12.53 6.01
N GLY A 137 4.89 -12.86 6.68
CA GLY A 137 6.07 -12.00 6.72
C GLY A 137 6.68 -11.76 5.34
N ILE A 138 6.89 -12.82 4.56
CA ILE A 138 7.41 -12.73 3.19
C ILE A 138 6.44 -11.93 2.30
N ASN A 139 5.17 -12.25 2.38
CA ASN A 139 4.14 -11.55 1.65
C ASN A 139 4.08 -10.05 2.03
N GLY A 140 4.21 -9.73 3.32
CA GLY A 140 4.31 -8.35 3.82
C GLY A 140 5.50 -7.58 3.24
N LEU A 141 6.68 -8.21 3.16
CA LEU A 141 7.86 -7.61 2.53
C LEU A 141 7.61 -7.23 1.06
N TRP A 142 6.92 -8.09 0.30
CA TRP A 142 6.57 -7.78 -1.09
C TRP A 142 5.59 -6.62 -1.21
N GLY A 143 4.60 -6.52 -0.30
CA GLY A 143 3.71 -5.36 -0.25
C GLY A 143 4.47 -4.06 0.01
N ASN A 144 5.41 -4.06 0.97
CA ASN A 144 6.25 -2.90 1.27
C ASN A 144 7.23 -2.55 0.14
N PHE A 145 7.76 -3.56 -0.53
CA PHE A 145 8.56 -3.33 -1.72
C PHE A 145 7.75 -2.67 -2.84
N GLY A 146 6.44 -3.03 -2.97
CA GLY A 146 5.51 -2.34 -3.87
C GLY A 146 5.37 -0.85 -3.55
N ILE A 147 5.25 -0.50 -2.25
CA ILE A 147 5.22 0.90 -1.80
C ILE A 147 6.47 1.65 -2.25
N ALA A 148 7.65 1.08 -1.98
CA ALA A 148 8.93 1.72 -2.29
C ALA A 148 9.24 1.78 -3.80
N ALA A 149 8.85 0.76 -4.56
CA ALA A 149 9.11 0.67 -5.99
C ALA A 149 8.21 1.58 -6.84
N ALA A 150 7.01 1.91 -6.33
CA ALA A 150 6.01 2.64 -7.11
C ALA A 150 6.49 4.01 -7.61
N PRO A 151 7.04 4.92 -6.76
CA PRO A 151 7.49 6.22 -7.24
C PRO A 151 8.64 6.09 -8.23
N LEU A 152 9.63 5.23 -7.95
CA LEU A 152 10.77 5.02 -8.84
C LEU A 152 10.34 4.51 -10.22
N ALA A 153 9.50 3.48 -10.27
CA ALA A 153 9.03 2.92 -11.54
C ALA A 153 8.13 3.91 -12.30
N ALA A 154 7.24 4.61 -11.59
CA ALA A 154 6.39 5.63 -12.18
C ALA A 154 7.22 6.79 -12.75
N GLY A 155 8.18 7.31 -11.98
CA GLY A 155 9.09 8.38 -12.42
C GLY A 155 9.93 7.96 -13.63
N THR A 156 10.57 6.77 -13.56
CA THR A 156 11.42 6.25 -14.65
C THR A 156 10.62 6.07 -15.95
N LEU A 157 9.46 5.40 -15.88
CA LEU A 157 8.67 5.16 -17.09
C LEU A 157 8.03 6.44 -17.62
N THR A 158 7.66 7.37 -16.74
CA THR A 158 7.13 8.68 -17.17
C THR A 158 8.20 9.50 -17.86
N TYR A 159 9.42 9.52 -17.31
CA TYR A 159 10.56 10.20 -17.94
C TYR A 159 10.88 9.63 -19.33
N ALA A 160 10.85 8.29 -19.47
CA ALA A 160 11.20 7.62 -20.73
C ALA A 160 10.07 7.63 -21.78
N LEU A 161 8.81 7.51 -21.36
CA LEU A 161 7.69 7.19 -22.25
C LEU A 161 6.51 8.17 -22.13
N GLY A 162 6.53 9.06 -21.14
CA GLY A 162 5.38 9.88 -20.73
C GLY A 162 4.42 9.12 -19.80
N TRP A 163 3.65 9.87 -19.00
CA TRP A 163 2.78 9.32 -17.95
C TRP A 163 1.65 8.41 -18.49
N ASN A 164 1.11 8.69 -19.66
CA ASN A 164 0.09 7.86 -20.30
C ASN A 164 0.61 6.44 -20.59
N ASN A 165 1.79 6.35 -21.23
CA ASN A 165 2.40 5.08 -21.57
C ASN A 165 2.90 4.33 -20.34
N ALA A 166 3.35 5.04 -19.31
CA ALA A 166 3.68 4.43 -18.01
C ALA A 166 2.45 3.73 -17.41
N LEU A 167 1.28 4.41 -17.41
CA LEU A 167 0.04 3.80 -16.93
C LEU A 167 -0.39 2.59 -17.77
N LEU A 168 -0.24 2.64 -19.10
CA LEU A 168 -0.50 1.49 -19.97
C LEU A 168 0.39 0.29 -19.62
N ALA A 169 1.70 0.50 -19.39
CA ALA A 169 2.61 -0.56 -19.01
C ALA A 169 2.20 -1.21 -17.67
N PHE A 170 1.81 -0.41 -16.68
CA PHE A 170 1.30 -0.93 -15.41
C PHE A 170 -0.04 -1.68 -15.57
N GLY A 171 -0.90 -1.20 -16.48
CA GLY A 171 -2.14 -1.89 -16.84
C GLY A 171 -1.89 -3.28 -17.39
N PHE A 172 -0.96 -3.43 -18.33
CA PHE A 172 -0.58 -4.73 -18.87
C PHE A 172 -0.01 -5.67 -17.79
N ALA A 173 0.79 -5.18 -16.84
CA ALA A 173 1.30 -5.97 -15.74
C ALA A 173 0.16 -6.49 -14.84
N GLY A 174 -0.82 -5.66 -14.51
CA GLY A 174 -2.00 -6.05 -13.73
C GLY A 174 -2.85 -7.10 -14.44
N VAL A 175 -3.13 -6.90 -15.72
CA VAL A 175 -3.89 -7.86 -16.55
C VAL A 175 -3.14 -9.20 -16.63
N ALA A 176 -1.83 -9.19 -16.87
CA ALA A 176 -1.03 -10.41 -16.96
C ALA A 176 -1.08 -11.21 -15.66
N VAL A 177 -0.88 -10.59 -14.50
CA VAL A 177 -0.97 -11.28 -13.20
C VAL A 177 -2.40 -11.78 -12.95
N GLY A 178 -3.42 -11.00 -13.28
CA GLY A 178 -4.81 -11.42 -13.18
C GLY A 178 -5.10 -12.67 -14.00
N LEU A 179 -4.72 -12.68 -15.28
CA LEU A 179 -4.88 -13.86 -16.18
C LEU A 179 -4.11 -15.07 -15.66
N LEU A 180 -2.89 -14.88 -15.17
CA LEU A 180 -2.10 -15.96 -14.58
C LEU A 180 -2.76 -16.57 -13.33
N CYS A 181 -3.45 -15.76 -12.51
CA CYS A 181 -4.24 -16.27 -11.39
C CYS A 181 -5.38 -17.22 -11.85
N PHE A 182 -5.94 -17.00 -13.03
CA PHE A 182 -6.94 -17.90 -13.62
C PHE A 182 -6.31 -19.13 -14.30
N ALA A 183 -5.17 -18.97 -14.95
CA ALA A 183 -4.52 -20.03 -15.72
C ALA A 183 -3.80 -21.06 -14.83
N VAL A 184 -3.07 -20.62 -13.81
CA VAL A 184 -2.24 -21.49 -12.97
C VAL A 184 -3.08 -22.12 -11.86
N PRO A 185 -3.22 -23.45 -11.77
CA PRO A 185 -4.00 -24.09 -10.72
C PRO A 185 -3.27 -24.03 -9.37
N PHE A 186 -3.95 -23.52 -8.35
CA PHE A 186 -3.61 -23.68 -6.94
C PHE A 186 -4.89 -23.76 -6.12
N SER A 187 -4.91 -24.63 -5.13
CA SER A 187 -6.10 -24.92 -4.34
C SER A 187 -5.85 -24.65 -2.85
N VAL A 188 -6.93 -24.36 -2.16
CA VAL A 188 -6.94 -24.15 -0.71
C VAL A 188 -7.65 -25.33 -0.07
N GLY A 189 -6.96 -26.09 0.76
CA GLY A 189 -7.57 -27.11 1.60
C GLY A 189 -8.50 -26.51 2.66
N ALA A 190 -9.46 -27.28 3.15
CA ALA A 190 -10.22 -26.92 4.34
C ALA A 190 -9.26 -26.85 5.53
N VAL A 191 -9.13 -25.70 6.18
CA VAL A 191 -8.23 -25.51 7.32
C VAL A 191 -9.03 -25.27 8.59
N ASP A 192 -8.68 -26.06 9.60
CA ASP A 192 -9.20 -25.95 10.94
C ASP A 192 -8.77 -24.61 11.59
N LEU A 193 -9.73 -23.79 11.97
CA LEU A 193 -9.47 -22.51 12.63
C LEU A 193 -9.10 -22.78 14.09
N GLN A 194 -7.81 -22.78 14.42
CA GLN A 194 -7.35 -22.87 15.81
C GLN A 194 -7.96 -21.73 16.64
N ARG A 195 -8.65 -22.11 17.70
CA ARG A 195 -9.25 -21.22 18.71
C ARG A 195 -8.15 -20.52 19.52
N GLY A 196 -8.04 -19.21 19.41
CA GLY A 196 -7.19 -18.40 20.29
C GLY A 196 -7.90 -18.01 21.58
N THR A 197 -7.13 -17.64 22.62
CA THR A 197 -7.61 -17.17 23.92
C THR A 197 -8.44 -15.89 23.81
N VAL A 198 -9.59 -15.87 24.48
CA VAL A 198 -10.58 -14.78 24.43
C VAL A 198 -10.35 -13.80 25.59
N VAL A 199 -10.18 -12.52 25.27
CA VAL A 199 -10.24 -11.41 26.23
C VAL A 199 -11.69 -11.20 26.67
N GLU A 200 -11.92 -10.77 27.92
CA GLU A 200 -13.24 -10.47 28.47
C GLU A 200 -14.03 -9.54 27.55
N ARG A 201 -15.17 -10.02 27.03
CA ARG A 201 -15.87 -9.49 25.85
C ARG A 201 -16.21 -7.99 25.93
N GLY A 202 -16.62 -7.48 27.11
CA GLY A 202 -17.02 -6.08 27.28
C GLY A 202 -15.86 -5.08 27.20
N LYS A 203 -14.74 -5.42 27.83
CA LYS A 203 -13.51 -4.58 27.81
C LYS A 203 -12.84 -4.59 26.44
N ALA A 204 -12.84 -5.74 25.76
CA ALA A 204 -12.25 -5.86 24.42
C ALA A 204 -12.94 -4.95 23.40
N VAL A 205 -14.26 -4.88 23.40
CA VAL A 205 -15.04 -3.99 22.49
C VAL A 205 -14.70 -2.52 22.72
N LYS A 206 -14.65 -2.08 23.98
CA LYS A 206 -14.28 -0.69 24.32
C LYS A 206 -12.89 -0.34 23.82
N TYR A 207 -11.90 -1.18 24.06
CA TYR A 207 -10.53 -0.92 23.61
C TYR A 207 -10.39 -1.02 22.10
N PHE A 208 -11.16 -1.90 21.44
CA PHE A 208 -11.21 -1.96 19.99
C PHE A 208 -11.78 -0.68 19.37
N LEU A 209 -12.83 -0.09 19.95
CA LEU A 209 -13.39 1.19 19.49
C LEU A 209 -12.39 2.35 19.67
N ILE A 210 -11.64 2.37 20.78
CA ILE A 210 -10.56 3.35 20.98
C ILE A 210 -9.46 3.16 19.91
N LEU A 211 -9.09 1.91 19.62
CA LEU A 211 -8.15 1.61 18.55
C LEU A 211 -8.70 2.04 17.18
N CYS A 212 -9.99 1.86 16.90
CA CYS A 212 -10.63 2.35 15.67
C CYS A 212 -10.48 3.87 15.51
N ALA A 213 -10.70 4.63 16.57
CA ALA A 213 -10.48 6.08 16.55
C ALA A 213 -9.01 6.44 16.27
N ALA A 214 -8.06 5.75 16.90
CA ALA A 214 -6.62 5.93 16.63
C ALA A 214 -6.27 5.55 15.18
N MET A 215 -6.88 4.49 14.62
CA MET A 215 -6.68 4.07 13.24
C MET A 215 -7.15 5.08 12.20
N VAL A 216 -8.18 5.88 12.49
CA VAL A 216 -8.56 7.02 11.61
C VAL A 216 -7.42 8.02 11.51
N PHE A 217 -6.80 8.41 12.63
CA PHE A 217 -5.67 9.35 12.62
C PHE A 217 -4.43 8.75 11.96
N SER A 218 -4.11 7.49 12.25
CA SER A 218 -2.98 6.81 11.57
C SER A 218 -3.22 6.66 10.07
N GLY A 219 -4.48 6.44 9.66
CA GLY A 219 -4.89 6.39 8.27
C GLY A 219 -4.74 7.72 7.56
N LEU A 220 -5.24 8.80 8.15
CA LEU A 220 -5.08 10.16 7.60
C LEU A 220 -3.60 10.54 7.48
N MET A 221 -2.79 10.21 8.49
CA MET A 221 -1.34 10.42 8.45
C MET A 221 -0.70 9.61 7.31
N TYR A 222 -1.02 8.31 7.21
CA TYR A 222 -0.50 7.43 6.17
C TYR A 222 -0.86 7.93 4.77
N ARG A 223 -2.13 8.29 4.53
CA ARG A 223 -2.58 8.82 3.25
C ARG A 223 -1.96 10.16 2.93
N GLY A 224 -1.94 11.07 3.90
CA GLY A 224 -1.37 12.40 3.73
C GLY A 224 0.05 12.32 3.15
N TYR A 225 0.94 11.61 3.82
CA TYR A 225 2.32 11.57 3.35
C TYR A 225 2.49 10.71 2.08
N THR A 226 1.78 9.60 1.92
CA THR A 226 1.95 8.75 0.73
C THR A 226 1.46 9.42 -0.56
N ILE A 227 0.45 10.29 -0.47
CA ILE A 227 -0.05 11.05 -1.62
C ILE A 227 0.81 12.27 -1.91
N ILE A 228 1.27 12.96 -0.87
CA ILE A 228 1.88 14.29 -1.02
C ILE A 228 3.40 14.20 -1.18
N LEU A 229 4.06 13.17 -0.62
CA LEU A 229 5.52 13.16 -0.48
C LEU A 229 6.30 13.34 -1.80
N PRO A 230 5.98 12.67 -2.93
CA PRO A 230 6.71 12.90 -4.19
C PRO A 230 6.58 14.35 -4.69
N THR A 231 5.35 14.88 -4.70
CA THR A 231 5.07 16.27 -5.11
C THR A 231 5.71 17.28 -4.16
N PHE A 232 5.72 16.99 -2.85
CA PHE A 232 6.35 17.81 -1.84
C PHE A 232 7.86 17.86 -2.02
N PHE A 233 8.51 16.75 -2.33
CA PHE A 233 9.93 16.72 -2.65
C PHE A 233 10.24 17.47 -3.94
N GLU A 234 9.44 17.32 -4.99
CA GLU A 234 9.64 18.10 -6.22
C GLU A 234 9.56 19.61 -5.96
N ALA A 235 8.59 20.04 -5.15
CA ALA A 235 8.42 21.46 -4.79
C ALA A 235 9.53 22.00 -3.86
N LYS A 236 9.96 21.22 -2.86
CA LYS A 236 10.88 21.66 -1.80
C LYS A 236 12.36 21.38 -2.08
N LEU A 237 12.66 20.47 -3.01
CA LEU A 237 14.01 20.07 -3.38
C LEU A 237 14.41 20.61 -4.76
N SER A 238 13.61 21.50 -5.37
CA SER A 238 13.85 22.02 -6.72
C SER A 238 15.27 22.57 -6.94
N ASP A 239 15.82 23.28 -5.95
CA ASP A 239 17.18 23.81 -6.05
C ASP A 239 18.26 22.71 -5.95
N PHE A 240 17.97 21.65 -5.18
CA PHE A 240 18.86 20.50 -5.06
C PHE A 240 18.77 19.57 -6.29
N THR A 241 17.59 19.40 -6.86
CA THR A 241 17.34 18.59 -8.07
C THR A 241 17.83 19.29 -9.33
N ARG A 242 17.69 20.63 -9.45
CA ARG A 242 18.20 21.43 -10.56
C ARG A 242 19.71 21.32 -10.71
N PHE A 243 20.48 21.28 -9.63
CA PHE A 243 21.90 21.06 -9.72
C PHE A 243 22.25 19.73 -10.42
N ALA A 244 21.42 18.70 -10.22
CA ALA A 244 21.57 17.42 -10.92
C ALA A 244 21.04 17.47 -12.38
N SER A 245 20.00 18.26 -12.65
CA SER A 245 19.39 18.40 -13.98
C SER A 245 20.15 19.32 -14.92
N ASP A 246 20.70 20.42 -14.41
CA ASP A 246 21.54 21.37 -15.18
C ASP A 246 22.84 20.71 -15.65
N ALA A 247 23.40 19.82 -14.82
CA ALA A 247 24.57 19.02 -15.20
C ALA A 247 24.29 18.02 -16.34
N ALA A 248 23.01 17.70 -16.61
CA ALA A 248 22.60 16.67 -17.56
C ALA A 248 21.75 17.19 -18.74
N SER A 249 21.47 18.51 -18.86
CA SER A 249 20.58 19.12 -19.88
C SER A 249 19.23 18.39 -20.04
N LEU A 250 18.59 18.01 -18.93
CA LEU A 250 17.41 17.16 -18.89
C LEU A 250 16.10 17.96 -18.99
N SER A 251 15.03 17.29 -19.43
CA SER A 251 13.70 17.87 -19.62
C SER A 251 13.03 18.24 -18.29
N SER A 252 11.88 18.95 -18.34
CA SER A 252 11.05 19.32 -17.19
C SER A 252 10.59 18.14 -16.29
N ASP A 253 10.68 16.90 -16.80
CA ASP A 253 10.34 15.69 -16.06
C ASP A 253 11.52 15.15 -15.22
N ALA A 254 12.73 15.75 -15.35
CA ALA A 254 13.89 15.34 -14.55
C ALA A 254 13.72 15.63 -13.06
N ASP A 255 13.07 16.75 -12.70
CA ASP A 255 12.78 17.09 -11.30
C ASP A 255 11.81 16.09 -10.68
N THR A 256 10.76 15.70 -11.42
CA THR A 256 9.84 14.64 -10.99
C THR A 256 10.57 13.31 -10.82
N PHE A 257 11.46 12.95 -11.75
CA PHE A 257 12.26 11.73 -11.67
C PHE A 257 13.14 11.71 -10.43
N ALA A 258 13.87 12.80 -10.17
CA ALA A 258 14.71 12.93 -8.98
C ALA A 258 13.89 12.84 -7.68
N ALA A 259 12.76 13.55 -7.60
CA ALA A 259 11.85 13.51 -6.45
C ALA A 259 11.28 12.10 -6.20
N THR A 260 10.98 11.35 -7.27
CA THR A 260 10.47 9.97 -7.14
C THR A 260 11.54 8.98 -6.68
N ILE A 261 12.80 9.15 -7.09
CA ILE A 261 13.94 8.38 -6.56
C ILE A 261 14.09 8.60 -5.05
N ILE A 262 14.06 9.87 -4.63
CA ILE A 262 14.19 10.24 -3.21
C ILE A 262 13.02 9.66 -2.39
N ALA A 263 11.78 9.79 -2.88
CA ALA A 263 10.60 9.23 -2.24
C ALA A 263 10.70 7.70 -2.09
N SER A 264 11.17 7.01 -3.13
CA SER A 264 11.40 5.56 -3.08
C SER A 264 12.44 5.18 -2.03
N GLY A 265 13.56 5.92 -1.95
CA GLY A 265 14.58 5.74 -0.92
C GLY A 265 14.00 5.90 0.50
N VAL A 266 13.18 6.92 0.70
CA VAL A 266 12.50 7.17 1.98
C VAL A 266 11.53 6.02 2.32
N TYR A 267 10.77 5.49 1.36
CA TYR A 267 9.89 4.36 1.61
C TYR A 267 10.65 3.06 1.90
N LEU A 268 11.85 2.85 1.35
CA LEU A 268 12.70 1.72 1.75
C LEU A 268 13.12 1.79 3.22
N VAL A 269 13.34 2.98 3.78
CA VAL A 269 13.54 3.15 5.23
C VAL A 269 12.35 2.65 6.03
N GLY A 270 11.13 2.82 5.52
CA GLY A 270 9.91 2.29 6.13
C GLY A 270 9.88 0.76 6.24
N MET A 271 10.53 0.03 5.31
CA MET A 271 10.65 -1.43 5.44
C MET A 271 11.49 -1.82 6.67
N VAL A 272 12.55 -1.07 6.96
CA VAL A 272 13.33 -1.23 8.20
C VAL A 272 12.45 -0.92 9.41
N GLY A 273 11.64 0.14 9.34
CA GLY A 273 10.66 0.48 10.37
C GLY A 273 9.69 -0.66 10.65
N GLN A 274 9.15 -1.31 9.63
CA GLN A 274 8.25 -2.45 9.82
C GLN A 274 8.91 -3.66 10.47
N LEU A 275 10.15 -3.97 10.12
CA LEU A 275 10.91 -5.03 10.79
C LEU A 275 11.16 -4.70 12.27
N LEU A 276 11.47 -3.43 12.56
CA LEU A 276 11.64 -2.94 13.94
C LEU A 276 10.32 -3.02 14.71
N GLY A 277 9.24 -2.51 14.13
CA GLY A 277 7.90 -2.53 14.73
C GLY A 277 7.40 -3.95 15.01
N GLY A 278 7.65 -4.90 14.10
CA GLY A 278 7.36 -6.31 14.33
C GLY A 278 8.10 -6.89 15.53
N ARG A 279 9.42 -6.63 15.64
CA ARG A 279 10.22 -7.06 16.81
C ARG A 279 9.77 -6.41 18.11
N VAL A 280 9.38 -5.15 18.05
CA VAL A 280 8.84 -4.41 19.21
C VAL A 280 7.50 -4.97 19.64
N ALA A 281 6.61 -5.31 18.68
CA ALA A 281 5.32 -5.93 18.96
C ALA A 281 5.44 -7.28 19.67
N ASP A 282 6.51 -8.05 19.38
CA ASP A 282 6.76 -9.36 20.00
C ASP A 282 7.36 -9.25 21.42
N ARG A 283 7.96 -8.10 21.80
CA ARG A 283 8.75 -7.96 23.02
C ARG A 283 8.18 -7.01 24.05
N PHE A 284 7.36 -6.06 23.64
CA PHE A 284 6.86 -5.00 24.49
C PHE A 284 5.34 -4.98 24.55
N GLU A 285 4.79 -4.32 25.57
CA GLU A 285 3.35 -4.11 25.65
C GLU A 285 2.85 -3.25 24.47
N LEU A 286 1.93 -3.81 23.70
CA LEU A 286 1.49 -3.27 22.41
C LEU A 286 0.96 -1.83 22.48
N ARG A 287 0.22 -1.48 23.56
CA ARG A 287 -0.34 -0.11 23.71
C ARG A 287 0.75 0.95 23.83
N TRP A 288 1.80 0.67 24.65
CA TRP A 288 2.91 1.58 24.85
C TRP A 288 3.81 1.62 23.62
N ALA A 289 4.03 0.49 22.97
CA ALA A 289 4.76 0.40 21.73
C ALA A 289 4.07 1.22 20.62
N TYR A 290 2.73 1.11 20.48
CA TYR A 290 1.94 1.87 19.54
C TYR A 290 2.04 3.38 19.79
N LEU A 291 1.83 3.80 21.05
CA LEU A 291 1.93 5.19 21.44
C LEU A 291 3.35 5.75 21.23
N ALA A 292 4.39 4.98 21.55
CA ALA A 292 5.77 5.40 21.34
C ALA A 292 6.08 5.64 19.86
N PHE A 293 5.70 4.73 18.96
CA PHE A 293 5.92 4.91 17.53
C PHE A 293 5.16 6.11 16.98
N PHE A 294 3.90 6.30 17.40
CA PHE A 294 3.09 7.44 17.02
C PHE A 294 3.73 8.75 17.48
N THR A 295 4.15 8.82 18.75
CA THR A 295 4.77 10.02 19.33
C THR A 295 6.14 10.30 18.71
N CYS A 296 6.96 9.28 18.47
CA CYS A 296 8.26 9.45 17.83
C CYS A 296 8.17 9.93 16.37
N ALA A 297 7.06 9.67 15.66
CA ALA A 297 6.85 10.19 14.31
C ALA A 297 6.63 11.72 14.27
N LEU A 298 6.01 12.30 15.32
CA LEU A 298 5.59 13.71 15.34
C LEU A 298 6.73 14.71 15.18
N PRO A 299 7.88 14.62 15.90
CA PRO A 299 8.98 15.56 15.74
C PRO A 299 9.51 15.61 14.31
N PHE A 300 9.62 14.45 13.65
CA PHE A 300 10.06 14.36 12.26
C PHE A 300 9.07 15.05 11.32
N LEU A 301 7.77 14.83 11.51
CA LEU A 301 6.72 15.49 10.72
C LEU A 301 6.77 17.02 10.87
N LEU A 302 6.93 17.52 12.10
CA LEU A 302 7.05 18.95 12.36
C LEU A 302 8.31 19.55 11.73
N LEU A 303 9.45 18.87 11.83
CA LEU A 303 10.70 19.32 11.22
C LEU A 303 10.64 19.32 9.68
N MET A 304 9.91 18.38 9.06
CA MET A 304 9.68 18.39 7.61
C MET A 304 8.97 19.67 7.12
N SER A 305 8.17 20.34 7.97
CA SER A 305 7.46 21.54 7.55
C SER A 305 8.36 22.77 7.41
N VAL A 306 9.52 22.78 8.10
CA VAL A 306 10.42 23.94 8.18
C VAL A 306 11.79 23.71 7.56
N LEU A 307 12.18 22.46 7.35
CA LEU A 307 13.49 22.10 6.77
C LEU A 307 13.43 21.95 5.26
N GLU A 308 14.58 22.10 4.63
CA GLU A 308 14.81 21.98 3.18
C GLU A 308 16.06 21.15 2.89
N GLY A 309 16.26 20.79 1.63
CA GLY A 309 17.43 20.05 1.18
C GLY A 309 17.60 18.67 1.83
N PRO A 310 18.85 18.20 2.02
CA PRO A 310 19.11 16.84 2.54
C PRO A 310 18.53 16.58 3.93
N LEU A 311 18.42 17.61 4.78
CA LEU A 311 17.85 17.48 6.12
C LEU A 311 16.35 17.17 6.07
N LEU A 312 15.63 17.73 5.09
CA LEU A 312 14.23 17.36 4.84
C LEU A 312 14.09 15.87 4.52
N VAL A 313 14.95 15.33 3.65
CA VAL A 313 14.94 13.91 3.28
C VAL A 313 15.22 13.02 4.49
N LEU A 314 16.18 13.41 5.34
CA LEU A 314 16.49 12.68 6.58
C LEU A 314 15.29 12.66 7.53
N MET A 315 14.61 13.79 7.71
CA MET A 315 13.40 13.86 8.55
C MET A 315 12.26 13.04 7.96
N ALA A 316 12.07 13.06 6.65
CA ALA A 316 11.08 12.22 5.97
C ALA A 316 11.38 10.72 6.19
N GLY A 317 12.65 10.31 6.12
CA GLY A 317 13.08 8.95 6.45
C GLY A 317 12.73 8.55 7.88
N GLY A 318 13.02 9.40 8.86
CA GLY A 318 12.68 9.18 10.27
C GLY A 318 11.16 9.09 10.49
N PHE A 319 10.40 9.99 9.88
CA PHE A 319 8.95 9.96 9.93
C PHE A 319 8.37 8.65 9.35
N VAL A 320 8.82 8.24 8.17
CA VAL A 320 8.33 7.04 7.49
C VAL A 320 8.75 5.77 8.24
N LEU A 321 9.94 5.75 8.85
CA LEU A 321 10.40 4.65 9.69
C LEU A 321 9.41 4.36 10.82
N PHE A 322 9.01 5.37 11.58
CA PHE A 322 8.06 5.20 12.68
C PHE A 322 6.63 5.00 12.21
N SER A 323 6.19 5.72 11.18
CA SER A 323 4.84 5.62 10.62
C SER A 323 4.55 4.23 10.04
N LEU A 324 5.44 3.68 9.20
CA LEU A 324 5.30 2.30 8.69
C LEU A 324 5.63 1.26 9.77
N GLY A 325 6.57 1.54 10.66
CA GLY A 325 6.89 0.67 11.80
C GLY A 325 5.75 0.48 12.78
N MET A 326 4.84 1.42 12.87
CA MET A 326 3.64 1.32 13.70
C MET A 326 2.65 0.25 13.20
N GLN A 327 2.62 -0.04 11.90
CA GLN A 327 1.61 -0.94 11.30
C GLN A 327 1.61 -2.38 11.85
N PRO A 328 2.75 -3.08 12.05
CA PRO A 328 2.78 -4.40 12.69
C PRO A 328 2.24 -4.39 14.11
N ILE A 329 2.53 -3.33 14.89
CA ILE A 329 2.05 -3.16 16.26
C ILE A 329 0.53 -3.00 16.25
N GLU A 330 -0.01 -2.17 15.36
CA GLU A 330 -1.43 -1.95 15.17
C GLU A 330 -2.15 -3.22 14.71
N ASN A 331 -1.56 -4.01 13.79
CA ASN A 331 -2.08 -5.31 13.38
C ASN A 331 -2.17 -6.28 14.57
N SER A 332 -1.16 -6.27 15.45
CA SER A 332 -1.13 -7.10 16.64
C SER A 332 -2.20 -6.68 17.66
N LEU A 333 -2.43 -5.38 17.84
CA LEU A 333 -3.52 -4.85 18.66
C LEU A 333 -4.90 -5.29 18.14
N VAL A 334 -5.13 -5.18 16.82
CA VAL A 334 -6.36 -5.70 16.20
C VAL A 334 -6.54 -7.18 16.49
N ALA A 335 -5.50 -8.00 16.35
CA ALA A 335 -5.56 -9.44 16.60
C ALA A 335 -5.90 -9.78 18.05
N VAL A 336 -5.35 -9.04 19.02
CA VAL A 336 -5.56 -9.26 20.45
C VAL A 336 -6.94 -8.79 20.90
N LEU A 337 -7.41 -7.67 20.39
CA LEU A 337 -8.68 -7.06 20.77
C LEU A 337 -9.90 -7.63 20.02
N SER A 338 -9.67 -8.44 18.98
CA SER A 338 -10.75 -9.03 18.17
C SER A 338 -11.05 -10.46 18.60
N PRO A 339 -12.33 -10.80 18.85
CA PRO A 339 -12.74 -12.19 19.01
C PRO A 339 -12.36 -13.03 17.79
N PRO A 340 -11.93 -14.30 17.93
CA PRO A 340 -11.50 -15.15 16.82
C PRO A 340 -12.50 -15.23 15.67
N GLN A 341 -13.80 -15.32 15.98
CA GLN A 341 -14.89 -15.40 14.99
C GLN A 341 -15.16 -14.09 14.23
N TRP A 342 -14.69 -12.93 14.75
CA TRP A 342 -14.88 -11.61 14.14
C TRP A 342 -13.57 -11.01 13.62
N ARG A 343 -12.47 -11.76 13.69
CA ARG A 343 -11.11 -11.26 13.36
C ARG A 343 -11.01 -10.77 11.92
N SER A 344 -11.61 -11.48 10.96
CA SER A 344 -11.62 -11.05 9.54
C SER A 344 -12.39 -9.75 9.37
N VAL A 345 -13.54 -9.61 10.02
CA VAL A 345 -14.34 -8.36 10.01
C VAL A 345 -13.55 -7.23 10.68
N SER A 346 -12.86 -7.49 11.79
CA SER A 346 -12.06 -6.47 12.49
C SER A 346 -10.90 -5.97 11.63
N TYR A 347 -10.23 -6.85 10.90
CA TYR A 347 -9.25 -6.42 9.88
C TYR A 347 -9.91 -5.67 8.73
N GLY A 348 -11.09 -6.08 8.27
CA GLY A 348 -11.87 -5.34 7.28
C GLY A 348 -12.16 -3.91 7.73
N ILE A 349 -12.63 -3.73 8.97
CA ILE A 349 -12.84 -2.40 9.59
C ILE A 349 -11.52 -1.61 9.61
N LYS A 350 -10.43 -2.24 10.07
CA LYS A 350 -9.10 -1.60 10.05
C LYS A 350 -8.75 -1.08 8.66
N PHE A 351 -8.80 -1.92 7.64
CA PHE A 351 -8.42 -1.53 6.29
C PHE A 351 -9.32 -0.44 5.73
N THR A 352 -10.63 -0.47 6.05
CA THR A 352 -11.55 0.61 5.69
C THR A 352 -11.18 1.93 6.38
N LEU A 353 -10.83 1.91 7.66
CA LEU A 353 -10.46 3.13 8.40
C LEU A 353 -9.09 3.68 7.98
N VAL A 354 -8.12 2.81 7.73
CA VAL A 354 -6.74 3.23 7.40
C VAL A 354 -6.58 3.60 5.92
N PHE A 355 -7.29 2.92 5.03
CA PHE A 355 -7.12 3.12 3.59
C PHE A 355 -8.31 3.80 2.90
N GLY A 356 -9.46 3.91 3.54
CA GLY A 356 -10.64 4.58 3.03
C GLY A 356 -10.90 5.96 3.62
N ALA A 357 -10.08 6.40 4.57
CA ALA A 357 -10.18 7.72 5.22
C ALA A 357 -9.49 8.82 4.41
#